data_7ef52cfc3b876088a78979e5e9d346ba
#
_entry.id   7ef52cfc3b876088a78979e5e9d346ba
#
_cell.length_a   1.000
_cell.length_b   1.000
_cell.length_c   1.000
_cell.angle_alpha   90.00
_cell.angle_beta   90.00
_cell.angle_gamma   90.00
#
_symmetry.space_group_name_H-M   'P 1'
#
loop_
_entity.id
_entity.type
_entity.pdbx_description
1 polymer ?
#
loop_
_entity_poly.entity_id
_entity_poly.type
_entity_poly.pdbx_seq_one_letter_code
_entity_poly.pdbx_strand_id
1 'polypeptide(L)'
;SVGHRKGANQRYARSAVRGEIHQVLPNTTTREDRFAYEARMNRRSYVERNVAAGRRRKIALAAALAVLIVIVACIVASVVFVNGINSRLVLDDSSLKSALVADSDEGKATYSLLCADFDDGEDGSSPDSIVVMRTDPEANTAYAISLPSNTRVSTNGSSRTSLGEIRASEGTVGLVNAVNDLLGIKLSHYATIDAQNFAELVDELGGIDVNLPEDIVDAQAGDMKLSAGEQTLNGEQAIFACRADDYAANSEETRGKVQALVATALMQK
;
A
#
# COMPACT_ATOMS: atom_id res chain seq x y z
N SER A 1 -8.03 -1.19 50.47
CA SER A 1 -7.51 -2.10 51.49
C SER A 1 -7.32 -3.52 50.94
N VAL A 2 -6.43 -3.72 49.98
CA VAL A 2 -6.03 -5.07 49.50
C VAL A 2 -4.53 -5.01 49.16
N GLY A 3 -3.69 -4.89 50.19
CA GLY A 3 -2.25 -4.74 49.94
C GLY A 3 -1.33 -5.59 50.87
N HIS A 4 -1.87 -6.42 51.76
CA HIS A 4 -1.05 -6.98 52.83
C HIS A 4 -0.99 -8.52 52.92
N ARG A 5 -1.42 -9.28 51.92
CA ARG A 5 -1.39 -10.76 51.98
C ARG A 5 -0.27 -11.47 51.21
N LYS A 6 0.51 -10.79 50.37
CA LYS A 6 1.60 -11.44 49.60
C LYS A 6 2.93 -11.56 50.33
N GLY A 7 3.15 -10.77 51.42
CA GLY A 7 4.39 -10.80 52.17
C GLY A 7 4.49 -11.93 53.19
N ALA A 8 3.36 -12.41 53.74
CA ALA A 8 3.33 -13.44 54.75
C ALA A 8 3.67 -14.84 54.21
N ASN A 9 3.17 -15.20 53.04
CA ASN A 9 3.40 -16.53 52.46
C ASN A 9 4.86 -16.78 52.04
N GLN A 10 5.60 -15.73 51.66
CA GLN A 10 7.04 -15.89 51.33
C GLN A 10 7.93 -16.06 52.54
N ARG A 11 7.54 -15.53 53.69
CA ARG A 11 8.27 -15.72 54.95
C ARG A 11 8.05 -17.10 55.54
N TYR A 12 6.82 -17.64 55.44
CA TYR A 12 6.52 -19.00 55.86
C TYR A 12 7.21 -20.06 55.01
N ALA A 13 7.28 -19.89 53.71
CA ALA A 13 7.99 -20.80 52.81
C ALA A 13 9.51 -20.83 53.08
N ARG A 14 10.11 -19.69 53.46
CA ARG A 14 11.54 -19.62 53.79
C ARG A 14 11.83 -20.19 55.19
N SER A 15 10.92 -20.12 56.14
CA SER A 15 11.09 -20.72 57.48
C SER A 15 10.88 -22.24 57.46
N ALA A 16 9.94 -22.74 56.63
CA ALA A 16 9.72 -24.18 56.45
C ALA A 16 10.94 -24.89 55.85
N VAL A 17 11.51 -24.29 54.77
CA VAL A 17 12.74 -24.85 54.13
C VAL A 17 13.96 -24.81 55.09
N ARG A 18 14.02 -23.82 55.98
CA ARG A 18 15.11 -23.74 56.99
C ARG A 18 14.89 -24.72 58.16
N GLY A 19 13.63 -25.06 58.48
CA GLY A 19 13.26 -26.05 59.51
C GLY A 19 13.56 -27.48 59.05
N GLU A 20 13.27 -27.82 57.80
CA GLU A 20 13.53 -29.16 57.26
C GLU A 20 15.02 -29.50 57.18
N ILE A 21 15.90 -28.52 56.93
CA ILE A 21 17.35 -28.75 56.88
C ILE A 21 17.91 -29.11 58.27
N HIS A 22 17.28 -28.64 59.33
CA HIS A 22 17.70 -28.96 60.68
C HIS A 22 17.25 -30.36 61.15
N GLN A 23 16.21 -30.94 60.56
CA GLN A 23 15.69 -32.28 60.95
C GLN A 23 16.43 -33.45 60.29
N VAL A 24 17.21 -33.21 59.24
CA VAL A 24 17.88 -34.26 58.45
C VAL A 24 19.33 -34.53 58.91
N LEU A 25 19.88 -33.69 59.79
CA LEU A 25 21.22 -33.92 60.34
C LEU A 25 21.17 -34.77 61.61
N PRO A 26 21.66 -35.98 61.65
CA PRO A 26 21.76 -36.78 62.87
C PRO A 26 22.63 -36.03 63.90
N ASN A 27 22.17 -36.06 65.12
CA ASN A 27 22.77 -35.35 66.32
C ASN A 27 24.19 -35.78 66.64
N THR A 28 24.80 -36.69 65.88
CA THR A 28 26.10 -37.31 66.06
C THR A 28 27.12 -37.04 64.94
N THR A 29 26.86 -36.09 64.03
CA THR A 29 27.77 -35.81 62.94
C THR A 29 28.93 -34.92 63.39
N THR A 30 30.18 -35.37 63.08
CA THR A 30 31.38 -34.60 63.33
C THR A 30 31.38 -33.30 62.49
N ARG A 31 32.21 -32.33 62.89
CA ARG A 31 32.33 -31.06 62.17
C ARG A 31 32.71 -31.28 60.68
N GLU A 32 33.49 -32.30 60.40
CA GLU A 32 33.91 -32.69 59.03
C GLU A 32 32.73 -33.22 58.21
N ASP A 33 31.82 -34.02 58.78
CA ASP A 33 30.64 -34.53 58.10
C ASP A 33 29.69 -33.43 57.68
N ARG A 34 29.61 -32.38 58.50
CA ARG A 34 28.78 -31.18 58.16
C ARG A 34 29.37 -30.43 56.98
N PHE A 35 30.68 -30.20 56.93
CA PHE A 35 31.33 -29.55 55.82
C PHE A 35 31.22 -30.39 54.51
N ALA A 36 31.34 -31.70 54.62
CA ALA A 36 31.18 -32.59 53.48
C ALA A 36 29.74 -32.60 52.92
N TYR A 37 28.76 -32.54 53.81
CA TYR A 37 27.35 -32.43 53.40
C TYR A 37 27.03 -31.10 52.76
N GLU A 38 27.44 -29.96 53.34
CA GLU A 38 27.28 -28.64 52.78
C GLU A 38 27.99 -28.50 51.39
N ALA A 39 29.16 -29.04 51.26
CA ALA A 39 29.91 -29.07 50.02
C ALA A 39 29.17 -29.87 48.89
N ARG A 40 28.55 -31.00 49.28
CA ARG A 40 27.73 -31.82 48.35
C ARG A 40 26.44 -31.11 47.93
N MET A 41 25.79 -30.42 48.86
CA MET A 41 24.55 -29.65 48.56
C MET A 41 24.85 -28.44 47.69
N ASN A 42 25.93 -27.71 47.98
CA ASN A 42 26.37 -26.59 47.15
C ASN A 42 26.77 -27.05 45.71
N ARG A 43 27.43 -28.20 45.61
CA ARG A 43 27.79 -28.74 44.29
C ARG A 43 26.54 -29.16 43.47
N ARG A 44 25.56 -29.80 44.11
CA ARG A 44 24.27 -30.14 43.45
C ARG A 44 23.53 -28.90 42.99
N SER A 45 23.36 -27.92 43.83
CA SER A 45 22.68 -26.68 43.47
C SER A 45 23.41 -25.90 42.39
N TYR A 46 24.72 -25.95 42.35
CA TYR A 46 25.55 -25.35 41.29
C TYR A 46 25.38 -26.08 39.94
N VAL A 47 25.37 -27.41 39.94
CA VAL A 47 25.14 -28.21 38.73
C VAL A 47 23.71 -27.99 38.19
N GLU A 48 22.70 -28.01 39.06
CA GLU A 48 21.32 -27.77 38.64
C GLU A 48 21.11 -26.37 38.07
N ARG A 49 21.75 -25.35 38.65
CA ARG A 49 21.70 -23.97 38.11
C ARG A 49 22.36 -23.87 36.75
N ASN A 50 23.49 -24.53 36.54
CA ASN A 50 24.21 -24.50 35.26
C ASN A 50 23.45 -25.28 34.15
N VAL A 51 22.82 -26.41 34.47
CA VAL A 51 22.00 -27.17 33.53
C VAL A 51 20.74 -26.37 33.17
N ALA A 52 20.07 -25.72 34.14
CA ALA A 52 18.93 -24.88 33.89
C ALA A 52 19.30 -23.63 33.07
N ALA A 53 20.45 -23.01 33.33
CA ALA A 53 20.96 -21.87 32.55
C ALA A 53 21.30 -22.27 31.11
N GLY A 54 21.89 -23.45 30.90
CA GLY A 54 22.17 -24.00 29.57
C GLY A 54 20.89 -24.27 28.77
N ARG A 55 19.87 -24.82 29.43
CA ARG A 55 18.56 -25.07 28.80
C ARG A 55 17.84 -23.76 28.44
N ARG A 56 17.86 -22.77 29.31
CA ARG A 56 17.29 -21.43 29.06
C ARG A 56 17.99 -20.72 27.89
N ARG A 57 19.34 -20.83 27.79
CA ARG A 57 20.10 -20.28 26.66
C ARG A 57 19.73 -20.96 25.34
N LYS A 58 19.56 -22.28 25.32
CA LYS A 58 19.14 -23.01 24.12
C LYS A 58 17.72 -22.61 23.69
N ILE A 59 16.79 -22.45 24.64
CA ILE A 59 15.42 -21.99 24.36
C ILE A 59 15.45 -20.54 23.84
N ALA A 60 16.24 -19.65 24.46
CA ALA A 60 16.37 -18.28 24.03
C ALA A 60 17.00 -18.17 22.61
N LEU A 61 18.00 -18.99 22.31
CA LEU A 61 18.60 -19.06 20.97
C LEU A 61 17.61 -19.61 19.94
N ALA A 62 16.82 -20.64 20.27
CA ALA A 62 15.78 -21.17 19.40
C ALA A 62 14.66 -20.14 19.15
N ALA A 63 14.25 -19.40 20.17
CA ALA A 63 13.28 -18.31 20.05
C ALA A 63 13.83 -17.16 19.18
N ALA A 64 15.08 -16.76 19.38
CA ALA A 64 15.73 -15.74 18.57
C ALA A 64 15.85 -16.16 17.10
N LEU A 65 16.17 -17.44 16.85
CA LEU A 65 16.22 -17.98 15.50
C LEU A 65 14.85 -18.01 14.85
N ALA A 66 13.79 -18.37 15.58
CA ALA A 66 12.43 -18.36 15.08
C ALA A 66 11.97 -16.93 14.71
N VAL A 67 12.27 -15.94 15.53
CA VAL A 67 12.00 -14.53 15.24
C VAL A 67 12.76 -14.07 13.99
N LEU A 68 14.03 -14.44 13.86
CA LEU A 68 14.84 -14.13 12.68
C LEU A 68 14.22 -14.73 11.40
N ILE A 69 13.77 -15.98 11.45
CA ILE A 69 13.11 -16.65 10.32
C ILE A 69 11.83 -15.89 9.92
N VAL A 70 11.02 -15.46 10.90
CA VAL A 70 9.81 -14.66 10.64
C VAL A 70 10.16 -13.33 9.98
N ILE A 71 11.18 -12.63 10.48
CA ILE A 71 11.64 -11.36 9.88
C ILE A 71 12.09 -11.57 8.42
N VAL A 72 12.90 -12.61 8.18
CA VAL A 72 13.36 -12.94 6.82
C VAL A 72 12.18 -13.29 5.91
N ALA A 73 11.21 -14.07 6.40
CA ALA A 73 10.00 -14.40 5.65
C ALA A 73 9.16 -13.15 5.31
N CYS A 74 9.02 -12.20 6.24
CA CYS A 74 8.35 -10.93 5.99
C CYS A 74 9.09 -10.07 4.95
N ILE A 75 10.43 -10.02 5.01
CA ILE A 75 11.23 -9.30 4.02
C ILE A 75 11.07 -9.94 2.63
N VAL A 76 11.16 -11.27 2.54
CA VAL A 76 10.97 -11.99 1.27
C VAL A 76 9.56 -11.78 0.72
N ALA A 77 8.52 -11.87 1.58
CA ALA A 77 7.15 -11.60 1.18
C ALA A 77 6.97 -10.17 0.67
N SER A 78 7.57 -9.18 1.36
CA SER A 78 7.55 -7.78 0.92
C SER A 78 8.24 -7.58 -0.42
N VAL A 79 9.40 -8.20 -0.64
CA VAL A 79 10.14 -8.12 -1.92
C VAL A 79 9.34 -8.80 -3.04
N VAL A 80 8.74 -9.96 -2.79
CA VAL A 80 7.90 -10.67 -3.77
C VAL A 80 6.64 -9.84 -4.10
N PHE A 81 6.02 -9.23 -3.08
CA PHE A 81 4.86 -8.35 -3.26
C PHE A 81 5.22 -7.12 -4.08
N VAL A 82 6.29 -6.41 -3.73
CA VAL A 82 6.77 -5.23 -4.48
C VAL A 82 7.18 -5.60 -5.91
N ASN A 83 7.88 -6.72 -6.11
CA ASN A 83 8.21 -7.20 -7.46
C ASN A 83 6.96 -7.62 -8.24
N GLY A 84 5.97 -8.22 -7.58
CA GLY A 84 4.70 -8.58 -8.21
C GLY A 84 3.92 -7.35 -8.67
N ILE A 85 3.89 -6.29 -7.87
CA ILE A 85 3.32 -4.99 -8.26
C ILE A 85 4.15 -4.37 -9.38
N ASN A 86 5.46 -4.33 -9.24
CA ASN A 86 6.34 -3.71 -10.23
C ASN A 86 6.27 -4.43 -11.60
N SER A 87 6.14 -5.76 -11.63
CA SER A 87 5.97 -6.51 -12.88
C SER A 87 4.61 -6.29 -13.56
N ARG A 88 3.60 -5.85 -12.82
CA ARG A 88 2.27 -5.49 -13.37
C ARG A 88 2.19 -4.02 -13.78
N LEU A 89 2.99 -3.15 -13.14
CA LEU A 89 3.02 -1.71 -13.40
C LEU A 89 4.08 -1.30 -14.43
N VAL A 90 5.11 -2.11 -14.65
CA VAL A 90 6.13 -1.82 -15.67
C VAL A 90 5.62 -2.32 -16.99
N LEU A 91 5.13 -1.42 -17.83
CA LEU A 91 5.02 -1.65 -19.26
C LEU A 91 6.42 -1.93 -19.81
N ASP A 92 6.65 -3.16 -20.26
CA ASP A 92 7.96 -3.62 -20.76
C ASP A 92 8.18 -3.16 -22.22
N ASP A 93 7.72 -1.95 -22.53
CA ASP A 93 7.84 -1.32 -23.84
C ASP A 93 9.02 -0.35 -23.83
N SER A 94 10.11 -0.77 -24.48
CA SER A 94 11.31 0.05 -24.65
C SER A 94 11.05 1.33 -25.45
N SER A 95 10.03 1.32 -26.31
CA SER A 95 9.62 2.48 -27.12
C SER A 95 8.93 3.53 -26.25
N LEU A 96 8.10 3.10 -25.30
CA LEU A 96 7.47 4.01 -24.33
C LEU A 96 8.51 4.67 -23.42
N LYS A 97 9.51 3.93 -22.95
CA LYS A 97 10.62 4.50 -22.16
C LYS A 97 11.39 5.58 -22.91
N SER A 98 11.45 5.50 -24.24
CA SER A 98 12.10 6.54 -25.07
C SER A 98 11.22 7.79 -25.29
N ALA A 99 9.91 7.66 -25.16
CA ALA A 99 8.96 8.77 -25.28
C ALA A 99 8.78 9.56 -23.96
N LEU A 100 9.07 8.92 -22.84
CA LEU A 100 9.04 9.55 -21.51
C LEU A 100 10.41 10.14 -21.17
N VAL A 101 10.41 11.27 -20.45
CA VAL A 101 11.65 11.86 -19.91
C VAL A 101 11.96 11.20 -18.58
N ALA A 102 13.23 10.88 -18.37
CA ALA A 102 13.67 10.45 -17.03
C ALA A 102 13.45 11.60 -16.02
N ASP A 103 13.04 11.25 -14.80
CA ASP A 103 13.01 12.22 -13.70
C ASP A 103 14.43 12.71 -13.45
N SER A 104 14.70 13.94 -13.91
CA SER A 104 16.06 14.44 -13.95
C SER A 104 16.54 15.05 -12.64
N ASP A 105 15.63 15.37 -11.72
CA ASP A 105 15.97 16.02 -10.45
C ASP A 105 14.94 15.72 -9.35
N GLU A 106 15.38 15.17 -8.23
CA GLU A 106 14.57 15.05 -7.02
C GLU A 106 14.04 16.44 -6.61
N GLY A 107 12.71 16.52 -6.44
CA GLY A 107 12.04 17.75 -5.98
C GLY A 107 11.42 18.62 -7.07
N LYS A 108 11.72 18.42 -8.34
CA LYS A 108 11.05 19.17 -9.42
C LYS A 108 9.66 18.64 -9.73
N ALA A 109 8.82 19.54 -10.28
CA ALA A 109 7.50 19.16 -10.76
C ALA A 109 7.60 18.13 -11.90
N THR A 110 6.82 17.07 -11.79
CA THR A 110 6.72 15.99 -12.78
C THR A 110 5.34 15.93 -13.40
N TYR A 111 5.26 15.40 -14.62
CA TYR A 111 4.00 15.22 -15.34
C TYR A 111 3.77 13.74 -15.59
N SER A 112 2.59 13.26 -15.19
CA SER A 112 2.16 11.87 -15.38
C SER A 112 0.93 11.82 -16.27
N LEU A 113 0.86 10.86 -17.16
CA LEU A 113 -0.33 10.56 -17.96
C LEU A 113 -1.01 9.31 -17.39
N LEU A 114 -2.25 9.48 -16.96
CA LEU A 114 -3.10 8.41 -16.46
C LEU A 114 -4.19 8.14 -17.47
N CYS A 115 -4.32 6.89 -17.90
CA CYS A 115 -5.39 6.44 -18.78
C CYS A 115 -6.24 5.41 -18.04
N ALA A 116 -7.56 5.53 -18.15
CA ALA A 116 -8.49 4.54 -17.66
C ALA A 116 -9.27 3.96 -18.83
N ASP A 117 -9.22 2.63 -18.94
CA ASP A 117 -9.93 1.85 -19.95
C ASP A 117 -10.99 1.03 -19.20
N PHE A 118 -12.25 1.49 -19.22
CA PHE A 118 -13.35 0.86 -18.48
C PHE A 118 -14.22 -0.05 -19.36
N ASP A 119 -14.01 -0.05 -20.66
CA ASP A 119 -14.60 -1.01 -21.55
C ASP A 119 -13.81 -2.33 -21.55
N ASP A 120 -14.48 -3.47 -21.78
CA ASP A 120 -14.01 -4.84 -21.57
C ASP A 120 -12.72 -5.24 -22.34
N GLY A 121 -11.68 -4.42 -22.23
CA GLY A 121 -10.29 -4.87 -22.37
C GLY A 121 -9.82 -5.31 -23.74
N GLU A 122 -10.36 -4.81 -24.85
CA GLU A 122 -9.66 -4.91 -26.12
C GLU A 122 -8.49 -3.92 -26.15
N ASP A 123 -7.27 -4.46 -26.10
CA ASP A 123 -6.04 -3.72 -26.24
C ASP A 123 -6.09 -2.91 -27.54
N GLY A 124 -6.23 -1.58 -27.41
CA GLY A 124 -6.35 -0.66 -28.55
C GLY A 124 -7.66 0.11 -28.64
N SER A 125 -8.58 -0.02 -27.66
CA SER A 125 -9.75 0.86 -27.57
C SER A 125 -9.36 2.30 -27.23
N SER A 126 -10.26 3.24 -27.52
CA SER A 126 -10.13 4.63 -27.08
C SER A 126 -10.30 4.66 -25.55
N PRO A 127 -9.37 5.24 -24.79
CA PRO A 127 -9.52 5.29 -23.33
C PRO A 127 -10.73 6.12 -22.93
N ASP A 128 -11.48 5.65 -21.93
CA ASP A 128 -12.62 6.37 -21.35
C ASP A 128 -12.20 7.65 -20.63
N SER A 129 -11.01 7.63 -20.05
CA SER A 129 -10.47 8.77 -19.33
C SER A 129 -8.98 8.94 -19.62
N ILE A 130 -8.60 10.17 -19.96
CA ILE A 130 -7.21 10.60 -20.14
C ILE A 130 -6.98 11.75 -19.17
N VAL A 131 -6.14 11.56 -18.16
CA VAL A 131 -5.84 12.58 -17.15
C VAL A 131 -4.36 12.87 -17.14
N VAL A 132 -3.99 14.14 -17.31
CA VAL A 132 -2.63 14.62 -17.08
C VAL A 132 -2.53 15.16 -15.67
N MET A 133 -1.61 14.63 -14.91
CA MET A 133 -1.33 15.03 -13.54
C MET A 133 0.02 15.73 -13.45
N ARG A 134 0.06 16.90 -12.82
CA ARG A 134 1.27 17.58 -12.43
C ARG A 134 1.44 17.48 -10.92
N THR A 135 2.52 16.89 -10.48
CA THR A 135 2.91 16.84 -9.07
C THR A 135 4.13 17.74 -8.84
N ASP A 136 4.06 18.54 -7.78
CA ASP A 136 5.14 19.46 -7.39
C ASP A 136 5.48 19.21 -5.92
N PRO A 137 6.52 18.41 -5.64
CA PRO A 137 6.90 18.06 -4.27
C PRO A 137 7.39 19.25 -3.46
N GLU A 138 8.07 20.25 -4.07
CA GLU A 138 8.54 21.43 -3.36
C GLU A 138 7.38 22.32 -2.92
N ALA A 139 6.38 22.50 -3.80
CA ALA A 139 5.19 23.29 -3.48
C ALA A 139 4.15 22.47 -2.69
N ASN A 140 4.34 21.17 -2.53
CA ASN A 140 3.36 20.22 -1.97
C ASN A 140 1.97 20.37 -2.62
N THR A 141 1.96 20.43 -3.96
CA THR A 141 0.74 20.60 -4.75
C THR A 141 0.63 19.55 -5.85
N ALA A 142 -0.60 19.15 -6.14
CA ALA A 142 -0.92 18.31 -7.27
C ALA A 142 -2.11 18.92 -8.04
N TYR A 143 -2.04 18.84 -9.36
CA TYR A 143 -3.09 19.31 -10.28
C TYR A 143 -3.41 18.21 -11.26
N ALA A 144 -4.70 18.00 -11.53
CA ALA A 144 -5.19 17.07 -12.52
C ALA A 144 -5.98 17.81 -13.61
N ILE A 145 -5.74 17.47 -14.86
CA ILE A 145 -6.47 17.98 -16.03
C ILE A 145 -6.95 16.77 -16.81
N SER A 146 -8.27 16.65 -16.96
CA SER A 146 -8.86 15.66 -17.87
C SER A 146 -8.81 16.19 -19.30
N LEU A 147 -8.38 15.32 -20.22
CA LEU A 147 -8.39 15.54 -21.66
C LEU A 147 -9.47 14.64 -22.27
N PRO A 148 -10.53 15.18 -22.89
CA PRO A 148 -11.50 14.37 -23.60
C PRO A 148 -10.82 13.53 -24.69
N SER A 149 -11.16 12.25 -24.81
CA SER A 149 -10.59 11.35 -25.82
C SER A 149 -10.87 11.79 -27.27
N ASN A 150 -11.95 12.56 -27.47
CA ASN A 150 -12.32 13.18 -28.75
C ASN A 150 -11.56 14.49 -29.06
N THR A 151 -10.65 14.94 -28.17
CA THR A 151 -9.80 16.12 -28.39
C THR A 151 -8.98 15.93 -29.65
N ARG A 152 -9.17 16.84 -30.64
CA ARG A 152 -8.49 16.76 -31.95
C ARG A 152 -7.14 17.47 -31.93
N VAL A 153 -6.13 16.74 -32.28
CA VAL A 153 -4.74 17.23 -32.42
C VAL A 153 -4.27 17.12 -33.87
N SER A 154 -3.35 17.96 -34.25
CA SER A 154 -2.71 17.85 -35.56
C SER A 154 -1.51 16.93 -35.47
N THR A 155 -1.57 15.79 -36.17
CA THR A 155 -0.42 14.92 -36.36
C THR A 155 0.18 15.19 -37.73
N ASN A 156 1.48 15.49 -37.83
CA ASN A 156 2.26 15.66 -39.05
C ASN A 156 1.64 16.57 -40.15
N GLY A 157 1.01 17.67 -39.76
CA GLY A 157 0.82 18.82 -40.66
C GLY A 157 -0.50 18.90 -41.43
N SER A 158 -1.42 17.93 -41.40
CA SER A 158 -2.63 18.06 -42.23
C SER A 158 -3.87 17.34 -41.73
N SER A 159 -3.78 16.29 -40.96
CA SER A 159 -4.94 15.55 -40.47
C SER A 159 -5.19 15.86 -39.00
N ARG A 160 -6.44 16.15 -38.65
CA ARG A 160 -6.87 16.28 -37.26
C ARG A 160 -7.43 14.94 -36.79
N THR A 161 -6.70 14.26 -35.93
CA THR A 161 -7.05 12.97 -35.35
C THR A 161 -7.34 13.16 -33.88
N SER A 162 -8.29 12.43 -33.32
CA SER A 162 -8.57 12.51 -31.86
C SER A 162 -7.50 11.76 -31.04
N LEU A 163 -7.35 12.12 -29.77
CA LEU A 163 -6.44 11.42 -28.85
C LEU A 163 -6.79 9.93 -28.72
N GLY A 164 -8.09 9.59 -28.70
CA GLY A 164 -8.55 8.21 -28.69
C GLY A 164 -8.16 7.44 -29.96
N GLU A 165 -8.36 8.04 -31.16
CA GLU A 165 -7.95 7.43 -32.42
C GLU A 165 -6.42 7.24 -32.52
N ILE A 166 -5.64 8.17 -31.96
CA ILE A 166 -4.17 8.04 -31.88
C ILE A 166 -3.80 6.87 -30.96
N ARG A 167 -4.45 6.76 -29.80
CA ARG A 167 -4.21 5.63 -28.90
C ARG A 167 -4.52 4.28 -29.58
N ALA A 168 -5.63 4.21 -30.32
CA ALA A 168 -6.04 3.01 -31.04
C ALA A 168 -5.10 2.65 -32.20
N SER A 169 -4.58 3.63 -32.95
CA SER A 169 -3.79 3.39 -34.16
C SER A 169 -2.28 3.39 -33.94
N GLU A 170 -1.78 4.24 -33.06
CA GLU A 170 -0.35 4.44 -32.78
C GLU A 170 0.08 3.95 -31.40
N GLY A 171 -0.88 3.42 -30.62
CA GLY A 171 -0.65 2.90 -29.27
C GLY A 171 -0.29 3.98 -28.23
N THR A 172 0.25 3.54 -27.12
CA THR A 172 0.60 4.39 -25.98
C THR A 172 1.65 5.46 -26.33
N VAL A 173 2.62 5.11 -27.16
CA VAL A 173 3.70 6.04 -27.57
C VAL A 173 3.14 7.20 -28.38
N GLY A 174 2.22 6.90 -29.31
CA GLY A 174 1.52 7.93 -30.08
C GLY A 174 0.74 8.89 -29.19
N LEU A 175 -0.01 8.34 -28.21
CA LEU A 175 -0.77 9.15 -27.25
C LEU A 175 0.15 10.04 -26.40
N VAL A 176 1.25 9.50 -25.86
CA VAL A 176 2.24 10.25 -25.06
C VAL A 176 2.81 11.42 -25.87
N ASN A 177 3.21 11.17 -27.13
CA ASN A 177 3.74 12.22 -27.98
C ASN A 177 2.67 13.28 -28.32
N ALA A 178 1.45 12.86 -28.64
CA ALA A 178 0.35 13.77 -28.92
C ALA A 178 0.00 14.69 -27.73
N VAL A 179 0.02 14.14 -26.50
CA VAL A 179 -0.21 14.92 -25.28
C VAL A 179 0.95 15.86 -24.99
N ASN A 180 2.20 15.42 -25.15
CA ASN A 180 3.38 16.27 -25.03
C ASN A 180 3.31 17.48 -25.96
N ASP A 181 2.95 17.25 -27.22
CA ASP A 181 2.85 18.29 -28.23
C ASP A 181 1.67 19.25 -27.98
N LEU A 182 0.50 18.67 -27.59
CA LEU A 182 -0.71 19.45 -27.30
C LEU A 182 -0.50 20.43 -26.15
N LEU A 183 0.13 19.99 -25.07
CA LEU A 183 0.28 20.78 -23.85
C LEU A 183 1.64 21.49 -23.74
N GLY A 184 2.58 21.19 -24.64
CA GLY A 184 3.94 21.76 -24.58
C GLY A 184 4.74 21.29 -23.34
N ILE A 185 4.45 20.08 -22.85
CA ILE A 185 5.08 19.50 -21.67
C ILE A 185 5.96 18.30 -22.06
N LYS A 186 6.62 17.74 -21.04
CA LYS A 186 7.32 16.45 -21.14
C LYS A 186 6.81 15.53 -20.06
N LEU A 187 6.15 14.45 -20.46
CA LEU A 187 5.65 13.42 -19.54
C LEU A 187 6.82 12.58 -19.03
N SER A 188 6.85 12.35 -17.73
CA SER A 188 7.83 11.48 -17.06
C SER A 188 7.26 10.09 -16.77
N HIS A 189 5.95 10.00 -16.52
CA HIS A 189 5.28 8.76 -16.17
C HIS A 189 4.05 8.51 -17.03
N TYR A 190 3.75 7.24 -17.22
CA TYR A 190 2.52 6.76 -17.82
C TYR A 190 1.96 5.62 -16.96
N ALA A 191 0.67 5.64 -16.71
CA ALA A 191 -0.05 4.54 -16.10
C ALA A 191 -1.38 4.31 -16.80
N THR A 192 -1.78 3.06 -16.91
CA THR A 192 -3.12 2.66 -17.36
C THR A 192 -3.75 1.75 -16.32
N ILE A 193 -5.07 1.85 -16.19
CA ILE A 193 -5.86 1.06 -15.27
C ILE A 193 -7.16 0.63 -15.95
N ASP A 194 -7.52 -0.64 -15.83
CA ASP A 194 -8.81 -1.16 -16.24
C ASP A 194 -9.90 -0.98 -15.16
N ALA A 195 -11.14 -1.25 -15.53
CA ALA A 195 -12.29 -1.07 -14.64
C ALA A 195 -12.17 -1.89 -13.35
N GLN A 196 -11.77 -3.16 -13.45
CA GLN A 196 -11.69 -4.03 -12.28
C GLN A 196 -10.61 -3.56 -11.31
N ASN A 197 -9.40 -3.31 -11.81
CA ASN A 197 -8.29 -2.85 -10.97
C ASN A 197 -8.55 -1.47 -10.39
N PHE A 198 -9.27 -0.59 -11.13
CA PHE A 198 -9.66 0.72 -10.61
C PHE A 198 -10.67 0.59 -9.48
N ALA A 199 -11.70 -0.26 -9.63
CA ALA A 199 -12.68 -0.50 -8.56
C ALA A 199 -12.00 -1.07 -7.30
N GLU A 200 -11.16 -2.10 -7.48
CA GLU A 200 -10.42 -2.71 -6.37
C GLU A 200 -9.52 -1.69 -5.64
N LEU A 201 -8.84 -0.82 -6.40
CA LEU A 201 -8.01 0.26 -5.82
C LEU A 201 -8.85 1.22 -4.96
N VAL A 202 -9.98 1.70 -5.48
CA VAL A 202 -10.87 2.61 -4.75
C VAL A 202 -11.42 1.94 -3.48
N ASP A 203 -11.81 0.68 -3.57
CA ASP A 203 -12.39 -0.07 -2.45
C ASP A 203 -11.34 -0.37 -1.38
N GLU A 204 -10.10 -0.72 -1.77
CA GLU A 204 -8.98 -0.92 -0.83
C GLU A 204 -8.61 0.37 -0.06
N LEU A 205 -8.78 1.53 -0.68
CA LEU A 205 -8.60 2.83 -0.04
C LEU A 205 -9.77 3.22 0.88
N GLY A 206 -10.83 2.41 0.94
CA GLY A 206 -12.03 2.68 1.73
C GLY A 206 -12.96 3.70 1.07
N GLY A 207 -12.93 3.81 -0.25
CA GLY A 207 -13.66 4.78 -1.04
C GLY A 207 -12.94 6.11 -1.19
N ILE A 208 -13.43 6.95 -2.09
CA ILE A 208 -12.91 8.30 -2.37
C ILE A 208 -13.97 9.36 -2.08
N ASP A 209 -13.55 10.46 -1.47
CA ASP A 209 -14.46 11.56 -1.10
C ASP A 209 -14.48 12.59 -2.22
N VAL A 210 -15.65 12.81 -2.81
CA VAL A 210 -15.86 13.73 -3.93
C VAL A 210 -17.01 14.68 -3.66
N ASN A 211 -16.98 15.85 -4.30
CA ASN A 211 -18.10 16.78 -4.31
C ASN A 211 -18.61 16.90 -5.75
N LEU A 212 -19.64 16.11 -6.09
CA LEU A 212 -20.18 16.06 -7.44
C LEU A 212 -20.93 17.35 -7.78
N PRO A 213 -20.72 17.92 -9.00
CA PRO A 213 -21.33 19.21 -9.39
C PRO A 213 -22.83 19.12 -9.62
N GLU A 214 -23.34 17.97 -10.04
CA GLU A 214 -24.76 17.71 -10.31
C GLU A 214 -25.09 16.23 -10.13
N ASP A 215 -26.39 15.90 -10.16
CA ASP A 215 -26.85 14.51 -10.15
C ASP A 215 -26.36 13.80 -11.43
N ILE A 216 -25.83 12.59 -11.28
CA ILE A 216 -25.40 11.74 -12.39
C ILE A 216 -26.42 10.62 -12.55
N VAL A 217 -27.07 10.57 -13.71
CA VAL A 217 -28.01 9.51 -14.10
C VAL A 217 -27.74 9.19 -15.56
N ASP A 218 -27.15 8.05 -15.84
CA ASP A 218 -26.78 7.65 -17.19
C ASP A 218 -26.98 6.14 -17.35
N ALA A 219 -28.04 5.78 -18.08
CA ALA A 219 -28.38 4.37 -18.32
C ALA A 219 -27.35 3.64 -19.22
N GLN A 220 -26.52 4.37 -19.96
CA GLN A 220 -25.46 3.76 -20.79
C GLN A 220 -24.20 3.50 -19.97
N ALA A 221 -23.91 4.34 -18.97
CA ALA A 221 -22.79 4.14 -18.05
C ALA A 221 -23.08 3.06 -16.98
N GLY A 222 -24.36 2.81 -16.67
CA GLY A 222 -24.82 1.80 -15.72
C GLY A 222 -26.19 2.10 -15.14
N ASP A 223 -26.83 1.12 -14.50
CA ASP A 223 -28.13 1.29 -13.83
C ASP A 223 -27.93 1.84 -12.40
N MET A 224 -27.38 3.06 -12.30
CA MET A 224 -27.02 3.70 -11.05
C MET A 224 -27.37 5.18 -11.06
N LYS A 225 -27.55 5.75 -9.90
CA LYS A 225 -27.74 7.18 -9.70
C LYS A 225 -26.82 7.69 -8.59
N LEU A 226 -26.08 8.76 -8.86
CA LEU A 226 -25.31 9.50 -7.86
C LEU A 226 -25.92 10.89 -7.71
N SER A 227 -26.08 11.35 -6.46
CA SER A 227 -26.59 12.69 -6.18
C SER A 227 -25.48 13.73 -6.20
N ALA A 228 -25.82 14.97 -6.52
CA ALA A 228 -24.91 16.10 -6.37
C ALA A 228 -24.45 16.29 -4.92
N GLY A 229 -23.27 16.89 -4.74
CA GLY A 229 -22.72 17.26 -3.44
C GLY A 229 -21.66 16.32 -2.92
N GLU A 230 -21.30 16.49 -1.65
CA GLU A 230 -20.24 15.72 -0.98
C GLU A 230 -20.71 14.30 -0.68
N GLN A 231 -19.93 13.32 -1.12
CA GLN A 231 -20.19 11.91 -0.86
C GLN A 231 -18.91 11.09 -1.02
N THR A 232 -18.90 9.89 -0.41
CA THR A 232 -17.83 8.90 -0.59
C THR A 232 -18.29 7.90 -1.65
N LEU A 233 -17.53 7.75 -2.72
CA LEU A 233 -17.77 6.77 -3.77
C LEU A 233 -16.99 5.50 -3.50
N ASN A 234 -17.61 4.34 -3.69
CA ASN A 234 -16.94 3.04 -3.81
C ASN A 234 -16.42 2.85 -5.25
N GLY A 235 -15.75 1.72 -5.52
CA GLY A 235 -15.15 1.45 -6.82
C GLY A 235 -16.13 1.48 -7.99
N GLU A 236 -17.29 0.80 -7.87
CA GLU A 236 -18.32 0.80 -8.91
C GLU A 236 -18.89 2.19 -9.15
N GLN A 237 -19.14 2.96 -8.09
CA GLN A 237 -19.66 4.32 -8.17
C GLN A 237 -18.66 5.27 -8.83
N ALA A 238 -17.36 5.08 -8.56
CA ALA A 238 -16.30 5.88 -9.16
C ALA A 238 -16.16 5.60 -10.67
N ILE A 239 -16.25 4.32 -11.11
CA ILE A 239 -16.31 3.95 -12.53
C ILE A 239 -17.51 4.58 -13.21
N PHE A 240 -18.71 4.41 -12.61
CA PHE A 240 -19.94 4.98 -13.15
C PHE A 240 -19.81 6.49 -13.33
N ALA A 241 -19.28 7.22 -12.33
CA ALA A 241 -19.06 8.65 -12.41
C ALA A 241 -18.08 9.05 -13.54
N CYS A 242 -17.03 8.26 -13.79
CA CYS A 242 -16.06 8.52 -14.85
C CYS A 242 -16.59 8.22 -16.27
N ARG A 243 -17.50 7.26 -16.39
CA ARG A 243 -18.09 6.82 -17.70
C ARG A 243 -19.28 7.66 -18.10
N ALA A 244 -20.03 8.17 -17.15
CA ALA A 244 -21.25 8.93 -17.43
C ALA A 244 -20.98 10.14 -18.37
N ASP A 245 -21.82 10.32 -19.33
CA ASP A 245 -21.79 11.43 -20.29
C ASP A 245 -23.13 12.14 -20.49
N ASP A 246 -24.21 11.67 -19.87
CA ASP A 246 -25.54 12.30 -19.89
C ASP A 246 -25.68 13.33 -18.76
N TYR A 247 -25.12 14.50 -18.97
CA TYR A 247 -25.18 15.62 -18.03
C TYR A 247 -26.12 16.71 -18.51
N ALA A 248 -26.72 17.42 -17.57
CA ALA A 248 -27.74 18.46 -17.84
C ALA A 248 -27.17 19.65 -18.65
N ALA A 249 -25.88 19.98 -18.44
CA ALA A 249 -25.19 21.06 -19.15
C ALA A 249 -23.84 20.58 -19.65
N ASN A 250 -23.48 20.92 -20.90
CA ASN A 250 -22.19 20.65 -21.50
C ASN A 250 -21.52 19.32 -21.04
N SER A 251 -22.05 18.20 -21.49
CA SER A 251 -21.68 16.85 -21.02
C SER A 251 -20.17 16.59 -21.02
N GLU A 252 -19.47 16.95 -22.08
CA GLU A 252 -18.00 16.76 -22.17
C GLU A 252 -17.22 17.54 -21.10
N GLU A 253 -17.60 18.79 -20.83
CA GLU A 253 -16.94 19.61 -19.82
C GLU A 253 -17.21 19.07 -18.42
N THR A 254 -18.47 18.67 -18.15
CA THR A 254 -18.85 18.13 -16.83
C THR A 254 -18.19 16.78 -16.58
N ARG A 255 -18.17 15.89 -17.59
CA ARG A 255 -17.45 14.62 -17.53
C ARG A 255 -15.97 14.84 -17.21
N GLY A 256 -15.30 15.75 -17.93
CA GLY A 256 -13.91 16.09 -17.66
C GLY A 256 -13.67 16.60 -16.23
N LYS A 257 -14.58 17.42 -15.68
CA LYS A 257 -14.51 17.88 -14.30
C LYS A 257 -14.67 16.72 -13.30
N VAL A 258 -15.62 15.82 -13.53
CA VAL A 258 -15.84 14.66 -12.66
C VAL A 258 -14.64 13.72 -12.68
N GLN A 259 -14.08 13.42 -13.85
CA GLN A 259 -12.86 12.61 -13.98
C GLN A 259 -11.67 13.24 -13.23
N ALA A 260 -11.49 14.56 -13.36
CA ALA A 260 -10.44 15.27 -12.63
C ALA A 260 -10.70 15.29 -11.11
N LEU A 261 -11.95 15.39 -10.66
CA LEU A 261 -12.30 15.28 -9.23
C LEU A 261 -11.98 13.89 -8.69
N VAL A 262 -12.37 12.83 -9.39
CA VAL A 262 -12.08 11.44 -9.01
C VAL A 262 -10.57 11.21 -8.93
N ALA A 263 -9.81 11.63 -9.95
CA ALA A 263 -8.36 11.51 -9.95
C ALA A 263 -7.72 12.29 -8.77
N THR A 264 -8.21 13.49 -8.48
CA THR A 264 -7.72 14.30 -7.36
C THR A 264 -8.04 13.65 -6.01
N ALA A 265 -9.27 13.14 -5.85
CA ALA A 265 -9.68 12.45 -4.63
C ALA A 265 -8.85 11.19 -4.37
N LEU A 266 -8.50 10.45 -5.42
CA LEU A 266 -7.64 9.29 -5.34
C LEU A 266 -6.22 9.65 -4.84
N MET A 267 -5.69 10.79 -5.25
CA MET A 267 -4.37 11.27 -4.81
C MET A 267 -4.35 11.78 -3.36
N GLN A 268 -5.50 12.05 -2.76
CA GLN A 268 -5.62 12.54 -1.39
C GLN A 268 -5.74 11.44 -0.35
N LYS A 269 -5.90 10.19 -0.79
CA LYS A 269 -5.94 8.99 0.06
C LYS A 269 -4.55 8.42 0.28
#